data_44929ce36fa51e503bf67ca5339f96b8
#
_entry.id   44929ce36fa51e503bf67ca5339f96b8
#
_cell.length_a   1.000
_cell.length_b   1.000
_cell.length_c   1.000
_cell.angle_alpha   90.00
_cell.angle_beta   90.00
_cell.angle_gamma   90.00
#
_symmetry.space_group_name_H-M   'P 1'
#
loop_
_entity.id
_entity.type
_entity.pdbx_description
1 polymer ?
#
loop_
_entity_poly.entity_id
_entity_poly.type
_entity_poly.pdbx_seq_one_letter_code
_entity_poly.pdbx_strand_id
1 'polypeptide(L)'
;DRSVSRGLGDVYKRQVQIGEIRDRNDKLCELAKRKETILSTIEEQGKLTEELRKRIEQSWDATEVEDIYLPYKPKRKTRAEAARQKGLEPLATLLLLQRENHLDSRLPAFVKGDVKDEEDALKGARDIIAEQVSEDERARNQLRNQFSRQAVITSKVVKGKEEEAAKYRDYFDFSEPLKRCSSHRLLAIRRGESEGLLKVSISPDDEECAGRLEQMYVRGNNECSRQVGEAVRDAVSYTH
;
A
#
# COMPACT_ATOMS: atom_id res chain seq x y z
N ASP A 1 -4.59 34.54 43.41
CA ASP A 1 -3.79 33.44 42.82
C ASP A 1 -4.51 32.63 41.72
N ARG A 2 -5.84 32.66 41.60
CA ARG A 2 -6.57 32.01 40.48
C ARG A 2 -6.46 32.72 39.13
N SER A 3 -6.18 34.00 39.06
CA SER A 3 -6.07 34.77 37.82
C SER A 3 -4.74 34.53 37.10
N VAL A 4 -3.64 34.34 37.82
CA VAL A 4 -2.32 34.07 37.28
C VAL A 4 -2.26 32.64 36.65
N SER A 5 -2.91 31.67 37.28
CA SER A 5 -2.98 30.31 36.79
C SER A 5 -3.76 30.17 35.45
N ARG A 6 -4.81 30.99 35.24
CA ARG A 6 -5.56 31.07 33.96
C ARG A 6 -4.72 31.68 32.85
N GLY A 7 -3.95 32.74 33.12
CA GLY A 7 -3.11 33.40 32.14
C GLY A 7 -1.98 32.47 31.60
N LEU A 8 -1.34 31.72 32.48
CA LEU A 8 -0.29 30.73 32.10
C LEU A 8 -0.87 29.61 31.23
N GLY A 9 -2.08 29.10 31.55
CA GLY A 9 -2.74 28.08 30.75
C GLY A 9 -3.10 28.59 29.35
N ASP A 10 -3.50 29.83 29.21
CA ASP A 10 -3.83 30.45 27.90
C ASP A 10 -2.58 30.71 27.06
N VAL A 11 -1.47 31.14 27.68
CA VAL A 11 -0.19 31.29 26.97
C VAL A 11 0.32 29.95 26.47
N TYR A 12 0.26 28.91 27.30
CA TYR A 12 0.66 27.55 26.88
C TYR A 12 -0.19 27.00 25.75
N LYS A 13 -1.52 27.16 25.83
CA LYS A 13 -2.43 26.77 24.73
C LYS A 13 -2.13 27.50 23.43
N ARG A 14 -1.85 28.81 23.50
CA ARG A 14 -1.46 29.58 22.30
C ARG A 14 -0.13 29.13 21.70
N GLN A 15 0.86 28.77 22.52
CA GLN A 15 2.13 28.24 22.07
C GLN A 15 1.95 26.89 21.35
N VAL A 16 1.11 25.99 21.88
CA VAL A 16 0.78 24.72 21.23
C VAL A 16 0.09 24.97 19.89
N GLN A 17 -0.91 25.86 19.84
CA GLN A 17 -1.62 26.22 18.61
C GLN A 17 -0.68 26.86 17.55
N ILE A 18 0.24 27.72 17.96
CA ILE A 18 1.25 28.29 17.05
C ILE A 18 2.18 27.20 16.52
N GLY A 19 2.58 26.23 17.35
CA GLY A 19 3.35 25.06 16.94
C GLY A 19 2.61 24.24 15.89
N GLU A 20 1.34 23.90 16.15
CA GLU A 20 0.49 23.15 15.23
C GLU A 20 0.29 23.87 13.88
N ILE A 21 0.10 25.20 13.90
CA ILE A 21 -0.03 26.02 12.69
C ILE A 21 1.28 25.99 11.89
N ARG A 22 2.41 26.14 12.56
CA ARG A 22 3.72 26.07 11.91
C ARG A 22 3.96 24.72 11.26
N ASP A 23 3.76 23.63 12.02
CA ASP A 23 3.93 22.26 11.52
C ASP A 23 3.01 21.97 10.32
N ARG A 24 1.78 22.49 10.36
CA ARG A 24 0.85 22.36 9.26
C ARG A 24 1.27 23.17 8.03
N ASN A 25 1.76 24.39 8.24
CA ASN A 25 2.30 25.23 7.17
C ASN A 25 3.51 24.57 6.50
N ASP A 26 4.44 24.01 7.28
CA ASP A 26 5.63 23.33 6.77
C ASP A 26 5.24 22.13 5.92
N LYS A 27 4.30 21.30 6.38
CA LYS A 27 3.75 20.17 5.62
C LYS A 27 3.09 20.62 4.30
N LEU A 28 2.36 21.73 4.30
CA LEU A 28 1.73 22.25 3.09
C LEU A 28 2.78 22.79 2.10
N CYS A 29 3.83 23.44 2.59
CA CYS A 29 4.94 23.90 1.76
C CYS A 29 5.72 22.71 1.15
N GLU A 30 5.96 21.65 1.93
CA GLU A 30 6.56 20.43 1.43
C GLU A 30 5.69 19.77 0.36
N LEU A 31 4.38 19.69 0.59
CA LEU A 31 3.44 19.15 -0.39
C LEU A 31 3.42 19.97 -1.67
N ALA A 32 3.46 21.29 -1.59
CA ALA A 32 3.51 22.16 -2.76
C ALA A 32 4.76 21.90 -3.62
N LYS A 33 5.94 21.84 -3.00
CA LYS A 33 7.20 21.48 -3.67
C LYS A 33 7.14 20.07 -4.27
N ARG A 34 6.54 19.13 -3.54
CA ARG A 34 6.37 17.75 -4.03
C ARG A 34 5.50 17.67 -5.27
N LYS A 35 4.38 18.44 -5.32
CA LYS A 35 3.52 18.54 -6.50
C LYS A 35 4.27 19.06 -7.72
N GLU A 36 5.08 20.11 -7.57
CA GLU A 36 5.92 20.65 -8.66
C GLU A 36 6.83 19.57 -9.23
N THR A 37 7.53 18.82 -8.36
CA THR A 37 8.40 17.71 -8.78
C THR A 37 7.61 16.62 -9.51
N ILE A 38 6.44 16.24 -9.02
CA ILE A 38 5.57 15.24 -9.63
C ILE A 38 5.10 15.67 -11.03
N LEU A 39 4.61 16.91 -11.14
CA LEU A 39 4.15 17.47 -12.41
C LEU A 39 5.28 17.51 -13.45
N SER A 40 6.48 18.00 -13.07
CA SER A 40 7.66 17.99 -13.94
C SER A 40 8.02 16.55 -14.41
N THR A 41 8.03 15.59 -13.49
CA THR A 41 8.37 14.20 -13.83
C THR A 41 7.37 13.58 -14.81
N ILE A 42 6.07 13.85 -14.63
CA ILE A 42 5.03 13.32 -15.53
C ILE A 42 5.07 14.03 -16.89
N GLU A 43 5.36 15.35 -16.90
CA GLU A 43 5.50 16.14 -18.11
C GLU A 43 6.71 15.68 -18.95
N GLU A 44 7.86 15.42 -18.32
CA GLU A 44 9.05 14.84 -18.98
C GLU A 44 8.76 13.49 -19.64
N GLN A 45 7.83 12.70 -19.10
CA GLN A 45 7.37 11.45 -19.68
C GLN A 45 6.34 11.64 -20.83
N GLY A 46 5.90 12.88 -21.07
CA GLY A 46 4.88 13.16 -22.08
C GLY A 46 3.48 12.62 -21.73
N LYS A 47 3.23 12.31 -20.47
CA LYS A 47 1.98 11.70 -19.99
C LYS A 47 1.08 12.67 -19.20
N LEU A 48 1.48 13.94 -19.07
CA LEU A 48 0.72 14.94 -18.31
C LEU A 48 -0.45 15.44 -19.15
N THR A 49 -1.68 15.16 -18.69
CA THR A 49 -2.91 15.70 -19.25
C THR A 49 -3.39 16.88 -18.39
N GLU A 50 -4.20 17.79 -18.98
CA GLU A 50 -4.81 18.90 -18.24
C GLU A 50 -5.69 18.43 -17.07
N GLU A 51 -6.38 17.31 -17.23
CA GLU A 51 -7.20 16.73 -16.18
C GLU A 51 -6.34 16.21 -15.03
N LEU A 52 -5.23 15.52 -15.34
CA LEU A 52 -4.29 15.01 -14.35
C LEU A 52 -3.60 16.15 -13.60
N ARG A 53 -3.18 17.22 -14.33
CA ARG A 53 -2.61 18.43 -13.74
C ARG A 53 -3.56 19.05 -12.72
N LYS A 54 -4.83 19.28 -13.10
CA LYS A 54 -5.85 19.82 -12.21
C LYS A 54 -6.08 18.99 -10.97
N ARG A 55 -6.13 17.66 -11.10
CA ARG A 55 -6.29 16.75 -9.95
C ARG A 55 -5.15 16.91 -8.96
N ILE A 56 -3.89 16.91 -9.44
CA ILE A 56 -2.72 17.07 -8.58
C ILE A 56 -2.70 18.45 -7.91
N GLU A 57 -2.99 19.52 -8.66
CA GLU A 57 -2.98 20.89 -8.13
C GLU A 57 -4.06 21.13 -7.07
N GLN A 58 -5.25 20.57 -7.26
CA GLN A 58 -6.39 20.76 -6.36
C GLN A 58 -6.31 19.91 -5.09
N SER A 59 -5.65 18.77 -5.11
CA SER A 59 -5.53 17.91 -3.93
C SER A 59 -4.56 18.50 -2.90
N TRP A 60 -4.98 18.55 -1.64
CA TRP A 60 -4.15 18.92 -0.49
C TRP A 60 -3.89 17.72 0.44
N ASP A 61 -4.21 16.52 -0.01
CA ASP A 61 -3.87 15.26 0.65
C ASP A 61 -2.60 14.68 0.01
N ALA A 62 -1.53 14.63 0.80
CA ALA A 62 -0.26 14.08 0.35
C ALA A 62 -0.38 12.61 -0.08
N THR A 63 -1.25 11.86 0.55
CA THR A 63 -1.49 10.44 0.23
C THR A 63 -2.16 10.30 -1.14
N GLU A 64 -3.18 11.12 -1.42
CA GLU A 64 -3.85 11.17 -2.71
C GLU A 64 -2.89 11.57 -3.84
N VAL A 65 -2.08 12.60 -3.61
CA VAL A 65 -1.07 13.06 -4.58
C VAL A 65 -0.05 11.96 -4.90
N GLU A 66 0.45 11.25 -3.89
CA GLU A 66 1.37 10.12 -4.11
C GLU A 66 0.70 8.94 -4.83
N ASP A 67 -0.58 8.66 -4.56
CA ASP A 67 -1.32 7.61 -5.26
C ASP A 67 -1.52 7.93 -6.75
N ILE A 68 -1.85 9.20 -7.06
CA ILE A 68 -1.96 9.66 -8.44
C ILE A 68 -0.62 9.54 -9.17
N TYR A 69 0.49 9.81 -8.47
CA TYR A 69 1.84 9.75 -9.04
C TYR A 69 2.38 8.33 -9.22
N LEU A 70 1.92 7.38 -8.41
CA LEU A 70 2.50 6.04 -8.33
C LEU A 70 2.66 5.31 -9.68
N PRO A 71 1.67 5.34 -10.61
CA PRO A 71 1.80 4.74 -11.94
C PRO A 71 2.87 5.41 -12.83
N TYR A 72 3.22 6.66 -12.55
CA TYR A 72 4.19 7.45 -13.31
C TYR A 72 5.58 7.47 -12.69
N LYS A 73 5.70 6.96 -11.46
CA LYS A 73 6.97 6.94 -10.75
C LYS A 73 7.98 6.07 -11.49
N PRO A 74 9.20 6.57 -11.77
CA PRO A 74 10.26 5.77 -12.38
C PRO A 74 10.51 4.51 -11.56
N LYS A 75 10.32 3.35 -12.18
CA LYS A 75 10.42 2.06 -11.52
C LYS A 75 11.83 1.50 -11.63
N ARG A 76 12.31 0.89 -10.56
CA ARG A 76 13.48 0.03 -10.62
C ARG A 76 13.08 -1.29 -11.30
N LYS A 77 14.05 -2.15 -11.63
CA LYS A 77 13.79 -3.50 -12.19
C LYS A 77 12.84 -4.28 -11.28
N THR A 78 11.56 -4.26 -11.62
CA THR A 78 10.51 -5.06 -10.96
C THR A 78 10.30 -6.36 -11.72
N ARG A 79 9.63 -7.36 -11.10
CA ARG A 79 9.23 -8.59 -11.79
C ARG A 79 8.29 -8.27 -12.96
N ALA A 80 7.37 -7.33 -12.77
CA ALA A 80 6.46 -6.86 -13.80
C ALA A 80 7.20 -6.21 -14.97
N GLU A 81 8.23 -5.40 -14.69
CA GLU A 81 9.05 -4.78 -15.74
C GLU A 81 9.82 -5.83 -16.55
N ALA A 82 10.40 -6.84 -15.88
CA ALA A 82 11.02 -7.96 -16.54
C ALA A 82 10.03 -8.74 -17.43
N ALA A 83 8.79 -8.93 -16.97
CA ALA A 83 7.73 -9.57 -17.75
C ALA A 83 7.30 -8.71 -18.96
N ARG A 84 7.25 -7.38 -18.84
CA ARG A 84 7.01 -6.47 -19.98
C ARG A 84 8.12 -6.57 -21.03
N GLN A 85 9.38 -6.64 -20.59
CA GLN A 85 10.52 -6.83 -21.50
C GLN A 85 10.45 -8.16 -22.25
N LYS A 86 9.90 -9.21 -21.65
CA LYS A 86 9.58 -10.48 -22.30
C LYS A 86 8.37 -10.39 -23.26
N GLY A 87 7.69 -9.24 -23.35
CA GLY A 87 6.54 -9.05 -24.25
C GLY A 87 5.24 -9.65 -23.73
N LEU A 88 5.07 -9.81 -22.41
CA LEU A 88 3.89 -10.43 -21.79
C LEU A 88 2.74 -9.46 -21.48
N GLU A 89 2.88 -8.16 -21.77
CA GLU A 89 1.85 -7.17 -21.55
C GLU A 89 0.54 -7.45 -22.31
N PRO A 90 0.56 -7.91 -23.60
CA PRO A 90 -0.67 -8.30 -24.28
C PRO A 90 -1.38 -9.49 -23.62
N LEU A 91 -0.63 -10.44 -23.03
CA LEU A 91 -1.23 -11.55 -22.27
C LEU A 91 -1.89 -11.02 -20.98
N ALA A 92 -1.24 -10.12 -20.24
CA ALA A 92 -1.82 -9.49 -19.06
C ALA A 92 -3.13 -8.76 -19.41
N THR A 93 -3.15 -8.03 -20.53
CA THR A 93 -4.35 -7.35 -21.02
C THR A 93 -5.47 -8.35 -21.38
N LEU A 94 -5.13 -9.45 -22.06
CA LEU A 94 -6.08 -10.52 -22.39
C LEU A 94 -6.70 -11.12 -21.13
N LEU A 95 -5.88 -11.41 -20.10
CA LEU A 95 -6.35 -11.94 -18.82
C LEU A 95 -7.29 -10.94 -18.13
N LEU A 96 -6.96 -9.64 -18.09
CA LEU A 96 -7.79 -8.59 -17.46
C LEU A 96 -9.13 -8.40 -18.15
N LEU A 97 -9.22 -8.63 -19.45
CA LEU A 97 -10.48 -8.60 -20.18
C LEU A 97 -11.45 -9.72 -19.77
N GLN A 98 -10.93 -10.87 -19.33
CA GLN A 98 -11.67 -12.03 -18.82
C GLN A 98 -12.75 -12.54 -19.77
N ARG A 99 -12.54 -12.38 -21.08
CA ARG A 99 -13.51 -12.78 -22.13
C ARG A 99 -13.10 -14.07 -22.85
N GLU A 100 -11.84 -14.50 -22.68
CA GLU A 100 -11.31 -15.69 -23.36
C GLU A 100 -11.68 -16.95 -22.58
N ASN A 101 -12.37 -17.87 -23.25
CA ASN A 101 -12.75 -19.17 -22.66
C ASN A 101 -11.80 -20.30 -23.03
N HIS A 102 -10.90 -20.07 -24.00
CA HIS A 102 -9.93 -21.05 -24.48
C HIS A 102 -8.51 -20.49 -24.33
N LEU A 103 -8.15 -20.12 -23.10
CA LEU A 103 -6.85 -19.53 -22.78
C LEU A 103 -5.69 -20.42 -23.23
N ASP A 104 -5.80 -21.74 -23.04
CA ASP A 104 -4.76 -22.73 -23.40
C ASP A 104 -4.39 -22.65 -24.89
N SER A 105 -5.34 -22.36 -25.76
CA SER A 105 -5.08 -22.20 -27.19
C SER A 105 -4.32 -20.93 -27.54
N ARG A 106 -4.31 -19.94 -26.66
CA ARG A 106 -3.62 -18.66 -26.83
C ARG A 106 -2.23 -18.63 -26.24
N LEU A 107 -1.98 -19.42 -25.19
CA LEU A 107 -0.72 -19.40 -24.44
C LEU A 107 0.51 -19.72 -25.29
N PRO A 108 0.51 -20.70 -26.22
CA PRO A 108 1.67 -21.00 -27.03
C PRO A 108 2.20 -19.82 -27.84
N ALA A 109 1.34 -18.86 -28.19
CA ALA A 109 1.73 -17.66 -28.91
C ALA A 109 2.64 -16.72 -28.10
N PHE A 110 2.63 -16.85 -26.77
CA PHE A 110 3.43 -16.03 -25.84
C PHE A 110 4.70 -16.72 -25.36
N VAL A 111 4.87 -18.02 -25.64
CA VAL A 111 6.09 -18.77 -25.33
C VAL A 111 7.13 -18.47 -26.41
N LYS A 112 7.85 -17.36 -26.25
CA LYS A 112 8.87 -16.86 -27.20
C LYS A 112 10.03 -16.22 -26.45
N GLY A 113 11.23 -16.26 -27.06
CA GLY A 113 12.43 -15.62 -26.52
C GLY A 113 12.81 -16.19 -25.15
N ASP A 114 12.78 -15.33 -24.13
CA ASP A 114 13.17 -15.67 -22.75
C ASP A 114 12.03 -16.31 -21.93
N VAL A 115 10.87 -16.56 -22.53
CA VAL A 115 9.73 -17.25 -21.86
C VAL A 115 9.89 -18.76 -22.06
N LYS A 116 10.04 -19.48 -20.97
CA LYS A 116 10.38 -20.93 -20.97
C LYS A 116 9.20 -21.81 -21.38
N ASP A 117 8.04 -21.53 -20.79
CA ASP A 117 6.82 -22.31 -20.95
C ASP A 117 5.57 -21.44 -20.70
N GLU A 118 4.40 -22.04 -20.81
CA GLU A 118 3.13 -21.37 -20.63
C GLU A 118 2.94 -20.87 -19.19
N GLU A 119 3.44 -21.60 -18.20
CA GLU A 119 3.37 -21.19 -16.79
C GLU A 119 4.28 -19.97 -16.51
N ASP A 120 5.47 -19.89 -17.11
CA ASP A 120 6.34 -18.71 -17.03
C ASP A 120 5.66 -17.49 -17.68
N ALA A 121 4.93 -17.70 -18.80
CA ALA A 121 4.14 -16.67 -19.44
C ALA A 121 2.99 -16.18 -18.53
N LEU A 122 2.22 -17.07 -17.93
CA LEU A 122 1.13 -16.75 -17.00
C LEU A 122 1.65 -16.06 -15.75
N LYS A 123 2.75 -16.55 -15.18
CA LYS A 123 3.39 -15.92 -14.02
C LYS A 123 3.83 -14.50 -14.32
N GLY A 124 4.48 -14.27 -15.46
CA GLY A 124 4.86 -12.92 -15.87
C GLY A 124 3.66 -12.00 -16.09
N ALA A 125 2.58 -12.51 -16.69
CA ALA A 125 1.35 -11.76 -16.85
C ALA A 125 0.70 -11.44 -15.50
N ARG A 126 0.69 -12.39 -14.54
CA ARG A 126 0.22 -12.14 -13.16
C ARG A 126 1.07 -11.08 -12.45
N ASP A 127 2.39 -11.09 -12.59
CA ASP A 127 3.27 -10.07 -12.03
C ASP A 127 2.92 -8.66 -12.56
N ILE A 128 2.60 -8.52 -13.85
CA ILE A 128 2.15 -7.25 -14.44
C ILE A 128 0.81 -6.82 -13.86
N ILE A 129 -0.16 -7.74 -13.75
CA ILE A 129 -1.48 -7.46 -13.19
C ILE A 129 -1.37 -7.08 -11.71
N ALA A 130 -0.58 -7.80 -10.93
CA ALA A 130 -0.36 -7.51 -9.50
C ALA A 130 0.22 -6.11 -9.30
N GLU A 131 1.17 -5.70 -10.13
CA GLU A 131 1.70 -4.33 -10.08
C GLU A 131 0.62 -3.30 -10.42
N GLN A 132 -0.16 -3.50 -11.49
CA GLN A 132 -1.25 -2.58 -11.85
C GLN A 132 -2.30 -2.46 -10.74
N VAL A 133 -2.70 -3.56 -10.11
CA VAL A 133 -3.62 -3.56 -8.97
C VAL A 133 -3.03 -2.83 -7.76
N SER A 134 -1.75 -3.04 -7.46
CA SER A 134 -1.08 -2.37 -6.33
C SER A 134 -0.95 -0.85 -6.53
N GLU A 135 -0.98 -0.39 -7.77
CA GLU A 135 -0.90 1.03 -8.14
C GLU A 135 -2.27 1.68 -8.37
N ASP A 136 -3.33 0.88 -8.45
CA ASP A 136 -4.68 1.40 -8.61
C ASP A 136 -5.13 2.14 -7.33
N GLU A 137 -5.46 3.41 -7.50
CA GLU A 137 -5.96 4.28 -6.44
C GLU A 137 -7.17 3.70 -5.70
N ARG A 138 -8.09 3.03 -6.43
CA ARG A 138 -9.28 2.40 -5.83
C ARG A 138 -8.91 1.24 -4.92
N ALA A 139 -7.99 0.37 -5.38
CA ALA A 139 -7.50 -0.74 -4.58
C ALA A 139 -6.81 -0.24 -3.31
N ARG A 140 -5.95 0.77 -3.43
CA ARG A 140 -5.25 1.38 -2.29
C ARG A 140 -6.21 2.00 -1.29
N ASN A 141 -7.21 2.75 -1.76
CA ASN A 141 -8.24 3.34 -0.90
C ASN A 141 -9.08 2.25 -0.20
N GLN A 142 -9.42 1.16 -0.89
CA GLN A 142 -10.11 0.03 -0.29
C GLN A 142 -9.29 -0.61 0.82
N LEU A 143 -8.01 -0.87 0.60
CA LEU A 143 -7.10 -1.43 1.60
C LEU A 143 -6.94 -0.48 2.80
N ARG A 144 -6.72 0.82 2.58
CA ARG A 144 -6.64 1.81 3.68
C ARG A 144 -7.90 1.82 4.54
N ASN A 145 -9.07 1.72 3.91
CA ASN A 145 -10.34 1.63 4.64
C ASN A 145 -10.41 0.37 5.50
N GLN A 146 -9.92 -0.77 5.01
CA GLN A 146 -9.83 -1.99 5.80
C GLN A 146 -8.84 -1.86 6.94
N PHE A 147 -7.63 -1.35 6.69
CA PHE A 147 -6.66 -1.06 7.75
C PHE A 147 -7.25 -0.14 8.82
N SER A 148 -7.89 0.95 8.43
CA SER A 148 -8.52 1.88 9.35
C SER A 148 -9.61 1.25 10.23
N ARG A 149 -10.34 0.26 9.71
CA ARG A 149 -11.50 -0.34 10.38
C ARG A 149 -11.19 -1.62 11.11
N GLN A 150 -10.32 -2.46 10.59
CA GLN A 150 -10.17 -3.87 10.96
C GLN A 150 -8.74 -4.26 11.30
N ALA A 151 -7.78 -3.34 11.27
CA ALA A 151 -6.40 -3.67 11.61
C ALA A 151 -6.31 -4.26 13.01
N VAL A 152 -5.56 -5.34 13.11
CA VAL A 152 -5.21 -6.04 14.35
C VAL A 152 -3.74 -5.82 14.62
N ILE A 153 -3.40 -5.40 15.83
CA ILE A 153 -2.02 -5.39 16.29
C ILE A 153 -1.68 -6.76 16.88
N THR A 154 -0.63 -7.37 16.37
CA THR A 154 -0.08 -8.62 16.89
C THR A 154 1.35 -8.38 17.36
N SER A 155 1.73 -9.05 18.43
CA SER A 155 3.09 -9.01 18.95
C SER A 155 3.54 -10.41 19.36
N LYS A 156 4.76 -10.77 18.97
CA LYS A 156 5.41 -12.02 19.36
C LYS A 156 6.81 -11.75 19.85
N VAL A 157 7.26 -12.53 20.85
CA VAL A 157 8.65 -12.44 21.30
C VAL A 157 9.59 -12.92 20.20
N VAL A 158 10.73 -12.27 20.07
CA VAL A 158 11.81 -12.72 19.18
C VAL A 158 12.41 -13.99 19.76
N LYS A 159 12.45 -15.04 18.95
CA LYS A 159 12.96 -16.36 19.36
C LYS A 159 14.36 -16.28 19.97
N GLY A 160 14.53 -16.85 21.15
CA GLY A 160 15.79 -16.84 21.90
C GLY A 160 16.03 -15.59 22.74
N LYS A 161 15.06 -14.65 22.84
CA LYS A 161 15.16 -13.44 23.65
C LYS A 161 14.13 -13.38 24.78
N GLU A 162 13.54 -14.51 25.14
CA GLU A 162 12.46 -14.60 26.12
C GLU A 162 12.90 -14.07 27.51
N GLU A 163 14.14 -14.34 27.91
CA GLU A 163 14.70 -13.87 29.20
C GLU A 163 14.93 -12.36 29.19
N GLU A 164 15.55 -11.83 28.14
CA GLU A 164 15.79 -10.39 27.98
C GLU A 164 14.49 -9.59 27.88
N ALA A 165 13.48 -10.19 27.26
CA ALA A 165 12.17 -9.60 27.04
C ALA A 165 11.21 -9.76 28.24
N ALA A 166 11.65 -10.29 29.38
CA ALA A 166 10.78 -10.62 30.53
C ALA A 166 9.82 -9.48 30.94
N LYS A 167 10.24 -8.22 30.81
CA LYS A 167 9.41 -7.03 31.08
C LYS A 167 8.25 -6.84 30.10
N TYR A 168 8.27 -7.55 28.95
CA TYR A 168 7.23 -7.51 27.92
C TYR A 168 6.44 -8.83 27.85
N ARG A 169 6.47 -9.67 28.90
CA ARG A 169 5.87 -11.01 28.90
C ARG A 169 4.41 -11.02 28.45
N ASP A 170 3.63 -9.99 28.81
CA ASP A 170 2.22 -9.86 28.44
C ASP A 170 2.01 -9.68 26.95
N TYR A 171 3.07 -9.40 26.19
CA TYR A 171 3.05 -9.15 24.75
C TYR A 171 3.81 -10.23 23.94
N PHE A 172 4.15 -11.35 24.54
CA PHE A 172 4.87 -12.44 23.87
C PHE A 172 4.02 -13.16 22.81
N ASP A 173 2.74 -13.24 23.04
CA ASP A 173 1.74 -13.72 22.07
C ASP A 173 0.46 -12.90 22.27
N PHE A 174 0.49 -11.71 21.73
CA PHE A 174 -0.56 -10.71 21.90
C PHE A 174 -1.25 -10.41 20.59
N SER A 175 -2.59 -10.30 20.62
CA SER A 175 -3.41 -9.93 19.47
C SER A 175 -4.62 -9.16 19.94
N GLU A 176 -4.83 -7.97 19.39
CA GLU A 176 -5.98 -7.12 19.70
C GLU A 176 -6.35 -6.25 18.51
N PRO A 177 -7.66 -5.97 18.25
CA PRO A 177 -8.04 -4.95 17.27
C PRO A 177 -7.40 -3.60 17.60
N LEU A 178 -6.72 -2.99 16.64
CA LEU A 178 -5.95 -1.75 16.86
C LEU A 178 -6.80 -0.62 17.47
N LYS A 179 -8.08 -0.53 17.09
CA LYS A 179 -9.04 0.43 17.64
C LYS A 179 -9.31 0.27 19.15
N ARG A 180 -9.10 -0.92 19.69
CA ARG A 180 -9.28 -1.23 21.11
C ARG A 180 -7.97 -1.17 21.89
N CYS A 181 -6.85 -1.14 21.19
CA CYS A 181 -5.55 -1.08 21.83
C CYS A 181 -5.33 0.28 22.49
N SER A 182 -5.17 0.27 23.81
CA SER A 182 -4.91 1.50 24.54
C SER A 182 -3.52 2.06 24.24
N SER A 183 -3.40 3.39 24.31
CA SER A 183 -2.15 4.08 23.98
C SER A 183 -0.93 3.56 24.76
N HIS A 184 -1.11 3.23 26.05
CA HIS A 184 0.00 2.72 26.87
C HIS A 184 0.46 1.32 26.44
N ARG A 185 -0.48 0.42 26.03
CA ARG A 185 -0.13 -0.88 25.45
C ARG A 185 0.61 -0.73 24.13
N LEU A 186 0.09 0.11 23.24
CA LEU A 186 0.74 0.39 21.96
C LEU A 186 2.16 0.90 22.17
N LEU A 187 2.36 1.86 23.08
CA LEU A 187 3.69 2.39 23.40
C LEU A 187 4.63 1.32 23.99
N ALA A 188 4.13 0.44 24.86
CA ALA A 188 4.90 -0.66 25.41
C ALA A 188 5.34 -1.66 24.33
N ILE A 189 4.42 -2.06 23.45
CA ILE A 189 4.69 -2.97 22.33
C ILE A 189 5.73 -2.34 21.37
N ARG A 190 5.54 -1.07 20.98
CA ARG A 190 6.46 -0.35 20.09
C ARG A 190 7.86 -0.16 20.71
N ARG A 191 7.94 0.00 22.04
CA ARG A 191 9.23 0.03 22.75
C ARG A 191 9.90 -1.34 22.68
N GLY A 192 9.18 -2.43 22.95
CA GLY A 192 9.72 -3.79 22.84
C GLY A 192 10.19 -4.12 21.42
N GLU A 193 9.51 -3.61 20.42
CA GLU A 193 9.93 -3.72 19.02
C GLU A 193 11.21 -2.92 18.74
N SER A 194 11.29 -1.67 19.20
CA SER A 194 12.49 -0.82 19.02
C SER A 194 13.72 -1.37 19.74
N GLU A 195 13.54 -2.08 20.84
CA GLU A 195 14.60 -2.80 21.55
C GLU A 195 14.97 -4.14 20.87
N GLY A 196 14.27 -4.53 19.79
CA GLY A 196 14.51 -5.78 19.06
C GLY A 196 14.12 -7.03 19.85
N LEU A 197 13.23 -6.90 20.83
CA LEU A 197 12.74 -7.98 21.71
C LEU A 197 11.39 -8.53 21.28
N LEU A 198 10.56 -7.71 20.63
CA LEU A 198 9.27 -8.09 20.08
C LEU A 198 9.27 -7.93 18.57
N LYS A 199 8.54 -8.83 17.89
CA LYS A 199 8.19 -8.71 16.49
C LYS A 199 6.73 -8.27 16.43
N VAL A 200 6.47 -7.09 15.87
CA VAL A 200 5.14 -6.48 15.84
C VAL A 200 4.63 -6.44 14.41
N SER A 201 3.35 -6.72 14.22
CA SER A 201 2.63 -6.52 12.96
C SER A 201 1.32 -5.81 13.23
N ILE A 202 0.96 -4.91 12.33
CA ILE A 202 -0.35 -4.24 12.32
C ILE A 202 -0.92 -4.46 10.93
N SER A 203 -1.90 -5.32 10.83
CA SER A 203 -2.52 -5.71 9.56
C SER A 203 -3.98 -6.09 9.78
N PRO A 204 -4.88 -5.82 8.83
CA PRO A 204 -6.16 -6.52 8.78
C PRO A 204 -5.93 -7.98 8.37
N ASP A 205 -7.00 -8.76 8.28
CA ASP A 205 -6.94 -10.11 7.76
C ASP A 205 -6.62 -10.11 6.25
N ASP A 206 -5.55 -10.80 5.85
CA ASP A 206 -5.06 -10.82 4.48
C ASP A 206 -6.06 -11.49 3.52
N GLU A 207 -6.76 -12.55 3.96
CA GLU A 207 -7.78 -13.22 3.15
C GLU A 207 -9.00 -12.32 2.92
N GLU A 208 -9.42 -11.56 3.93
CA GLU A 208 -10.51 -10.60 3.79
C GLU A 208 -10.12 -9.46 2.85
N CYS A 209 -8.88 -8.98 2.93
CA CYS A 209 -8.35 -7.96 2.02
C CYS A 209 -8.32 -8.47 0.58
N ALA A 210 -7.79 -9.67 0.37
CA ALA A 210 -7.73 -10.29 -0.93
C ALA A 210 -9.13 -10.52 -1.52
N GLY A 211 -10.05 -11.06 -0.73
CA GLY A 211 -11.43 -11.31 -1.17
C GLY A 211 -12.16 -10.03 -1.59
N ARG A 212 -11.94 -8.92 -0.90
CA ARG A 212 -12.54 -7.63 -1.29
C ARG A 212 -11.94 -7.06 -2.56
N LEU A 213 -10.63 -7.19 -2.75
CA LEU A 213 -10.00 -6.79 -4.02
C LEU A 213 -10.42 -7.71 -5.16
N GLU A 214 -10.53 -9.02 -4.94
CA GLU A 214 -11.06 -9.94 -5.94
C GLU A 214 -12.43 -9.52 -6.43
N GLN A 215 -13.35 -9.10 -5.55
CA GLN A 215 -14.66 -8.58 -5.92
C GLN A 215 -14.61 -7.34 -6.84
N MET A 216 -13.52 -6.58 -6.81
CA MET A 216 -13.35 -5.41 -7.67
C MET A 216 -12.84 -5.78 -9.07
N TYR A 217 -11.99 -6.81 -9.18
CA TYR A 217 -11.26 -7.14 -10.40
C TYR A 217 -11.74 -8.42 -11.08
N VAL A 218 -12.20 -9.41 -10.33
CA VAL A 218 -12.68 -10.68 -10.89
C VAL A 218 -14.14 -10.54 -11.31
N ARG A 219 -14.42 -10.72 -12.61
CA ARG A 219 -15.74 -10.49 -13.21
C ARG A 219 -16.44 -11.75 -13.66
N GLY A 220 -15.77 -12.89 -13.66
CA GLY A 220 -16.30 -14.15 -14.14
C GLY A 220 -15.69 -15.33 -13.40
N ASN A 221 -15.84 -16.53 -13.93
CA ASN A 221 -15.35 -17.78 -13.37
C ASN A 221 -14.59 -18.64 -14.41
N ASN A 222 -14.14 -18.02 -15.51
CA ASN A 222 -13.30 -18.68 -16.50
C ASN A 222 -11.81 -18.71 -16.04
N GLU A 223 -10.96 -19.35 -16.82
CA GLU A 223 -9.53 -19.47 -16.51
C GLU A 223 -8.83 -18.10 -16.40
N CYS A 224 -9.16 -17.14 -17.28
CA CYS A 224 -8.63 -15.78 -17.17
C CYS A 224 -9.01 -15.13 -15.84
N SER A 225 -10.26 -15.31 -15.38
CA SER A 225 -10.73 -14.81 -14.09
C SER A 225 -9.96 -15.42 -12.92
N ARG A 226 -9.64 -16.72 -13.00
CA ARG A 226 -8.82 -17.38 -12.00
C ARG A 226 -7.41 -16.78 -11.93
N GLN A 227 -6.77 -16.57 -13.08
CA GLN A 227 -5.45 -15.96 -13.16
C GLN A 227 -5.43 -14.52 -12.63
N VAL A 228 -6.49 -13.74 -12.90
CA VAL A 228 -6.64 -12.40 -12.31
C VAL A 228 -6.79 -12.48 -10.79
N GLY A 229 -7.58 -13.43 -10.26
CA GLY A 229 -7.74 -13.65 -8.83
C GLY A 229 -6.40 -13.97 -8.13
N GLU A 230 -5.58 -14.85 -8.72
CA GLU A 230 -4.24 -15.16 -8.22
C GLU A 230 -3.34 -13.90 -8.22
N ALA A 231 -3.36 -13.11 -9.29
CA ALA A 231 -2.60 -11.86 -9.37
C ALA A 231 -3.04 -10.82 -8.33
N VAL A 232 -4.33 -10.72 -8.05
CA VAL A 232 -4.89 -9.83 -7.02
C VAL A 232 -4.42 -10.26 -5.61
N ARG A 233 -4.39 -11.54 -5.31
CA ARG A 233 -3.85 -12.07 -4.04
C ARG A 233 -2.37 -11.75 -3.88
N ASP A 234 -1.59 -11.90 -4.95
CA ASP A 234 -0.18 -11.50 -4.96
C ASP A 234 -0.04 -9.99 -4.71
N ALA A 235 -0.90 -9.14 -5.30
CA ALA A 235 -0.86 -7.69 -5.10
C ALA A 235 -1.06 -7.28 -3.62
N VAL A 236 -1.90 -7.99 -2.86
CA VAL A 236 -2.08 -7.75 -1.42
C VAL A 236 -0.77 -7.97 -0.67
N SER A 237 -0.02 -9.03 -1.00
CA SER A 237 1.28 -9.31 -0.39
C SER A 237 2.35 -8.25 -0.68
N TYR A 238 2.22 -7.49 -1.79
CA TYR A 238 3.14 -6.40 -2.14
C TYR A 238 2.86 -5.09 -1.41
N THR A 239 1.64 -4.89 -0.94
CA THR A 239 1.22 -3.65 -0.27
C THR A 239 1.44 -3.70 1.25
N HIS A 240 1.81 -4.84 1.78
CA HIS A 240 2.21 -5.08 3.17
C HIS A 240 3.73 -5.14 3.28
#